data_e6a0dcea75b356c93cf6a410b66b7ff4
#
_entry.id   e6a0dcea75b356c93cf6a410b66b7ff4
#
_cell.length_a   1.000
_cell.length_b   1.000
_cell.length_c   1.000
_cell.angle_alpha   90.00
_cell.angle_beta   90.00
_cell.angle_gamma   90.00
#
_symmetry.space_group_name_H-M   'P 1'
#
loop_
_entity.id
_entity.type
_entity.pdbx_description
1 polymer ?
#
loop_
_entity_poly.entity_id
_entity_poly.type
_entity_poly.pdbx_seq_one_letter_code
_entity_poly.pdbx_strand_id
1 'polypeptide(L)'
;MSVSTHLYAPEGMGRRPAAFLRLVFAIMLAVTVASARAVNAPPLPQRVIELAPNLKVQGGGELTFFGISVYDGYYWSPARGWAQDGPFALDLHYHRALDGAKIAERSVGEITRLGYGTAEQRSRWGDEMKRVFPDVRRGDRITGVNLPGGVVRYFLNGNSIGDIADPGFARAFFGIWLDPKSSQLDFRQLLLGEKP
;
A
#
# COMPACT_ATOMS: atom_id res chain seq x y z
N MET A 1 -98.75 29.93 28.17
CA MET A 1 -98.60 30.54 26.84
C MET A 1 -97.38 29.88 26.30
N SER A 2 -97.53 28.74 25.55
CA SER A 2 -97.61 28.75 24.08
C SER A 2 -96.29 29.23 23.47
N VAL A 3 -95.53 28.58 22.71
CA VAL A 3 -95.73 27.72 21.53
C VAL A 3 -94.34 27.09 21.28
N SER A 4 -94.13 25.79 21.21
CA SER A 4 -94.10 24.94 20.04
C SER A 4 -93.33 25.53 18.83
N THR A 5 -92.30 24.84 18.41
CA THR A 5 -92.26 24.32 17.05
C THR A 5 -90.91 23.72 16.66
N HIS A 6 -90.92 22.46 16.40
CA HIS A 6 -90.34 21.67 15.28
C HIS A 6 -88.87 21.84 14.89
N LEU A 7 -88.17 20.75 15.05
CA LEU A 7 -87.83 19.79 13.98
C LEU A 7 -87.14 20.38 12.72
N TYR A 8 -85.92 20.05 12.57
CA TYR A 8 -85.49 19.39 11.33
C TYR A 8 -84.06 18.83 11.48
N ALA A 9 -83.90 17.53 11.40
CA ALA A 9 -82.64 16.94 11.01
C ALA A 9 -82.62 16.87 9.45
N PRO A 10 -81.47 16.92 8.89
CA PRO A 10 -81.21 15.81 7.97
C PRO A 10 -79.87 15.15 8.25
N GLU A 11 -79.97 13.87 8.08
CA GLU A 11 -78.92 12.93 7.84
C GLU A 11 -77.97 13.37 6.74
N GLY A 12 -76.79 12.91 6.83
CA GLY A 12 -75.98 12.87 5.63
C GLY A 12 -74.50 12.75 5.87
N MET A 13 -74.12 11.55 6.05
CA MET A 13 -73.09 10.96 5.19
C MET A 13 -71.67 11.45 5.34
N GLY A 14 -70.86 10.54 5.65
CA GLY A 14 -69.48 10.63 5.20
C GLY A 14 -68.42 10.22 6.21
N ARG A 15 -68.50 8.98 6.70
CA ARG A 15 -67.32 8.34 7.20
C ARG A 15 -66.30 8.24 6.07
N ARG A 16 -65.37 9.15 6.05
CA ARG A 16 -64.16 9.00 5.23
C ARG A 16 -63.17 8.16 6.03
N PRO A 17 -62.76 7.01 5.53
CA PRO A 17 -61.68 6.24 6.18
C PRO A 17 -60.39 7.03 6.06
N ALA A 18 -59.78 7.31 7.22
CA ALA A 18 -58.43 7.84 7.26
C ALA A 18 -57.51 6.84 6.57
N ALA A 19 -57.14 7.15 5.35
CA ALA A 19 -56.09 6.46 4.66
C ALA A 19 -54.79 6.70 5.44
N PHE A 20 -54.42 5.73 6.23
CA PHE A 20 -53.08 5.64 6.78
C PHE A 20 -52.09 5.47 5.62
N LEU A 21 -51.57 6.57 5.12
CA LEU A 21 -50.44 6.58 4.22
C LEU A 21 -49.22 6.11 5.00
N ARG A 22 -49.01 4.81 5.02
CA ARG A 22 -47.78 4.19 5.47
C ARG A 22 -46.69 4.57 4.48
N LEU A 23 -46.04 5.68 4.76
CA LEU A 23 -44.79 6.04 4.09
C LEU A 23 -43.72 5.03 4.51
N VAL A 24 -43.62 3.95 3.74
CA VAL A 24 -42.51 3.03 3.84
C VAL A 24 -41.28 3.76 3.29
N PHE A 25 -40.51 4.39 4.19
CA PHE A 25 -39.20 4.90 3.89
C PHE A 25 -38.30 3.67 3.67
N ALA A 26 -38.23 3.19 2.43
CA ALA A 26 -37.21 2.27 1.99
C ALA A 26 -35.88 3.03 2.04
N ILE A 27 -35.16 2.92 3.16
CA ILE A 27 -33.75 3.32 3.24
C ILE A 27 -33.01 2.34 2.35
N MET A 28 -32.83 2.72 1.09
CA MET A 28 -31.83 2.11 0.22
C MET A 28 -30.48 2.43 0.88
N LEU A 29 -29.95 1.47 1.64
CA LEU A 29 -28.59 1.48 2.08
C LEU A 29 -27.73 1.31 0.82
N ALA A 30 -27.35 2.40 0.19
CA ALA A 30 -26.38 2.40 -0.87
C ALA A 30 -25.06 1.95 -0.24
N VAL A 31 -24.79 0.64 -0.30
CA VAL A 31 -23.48 0.10 -0.05
C VAL A 31 -22.60 0.63 -1.17
N THR A 32 -21.97 1.76 -0.93
CA THR A 32 -20.86 2.21 -1.74
C THR A 32 -19.74 1.21 -1.53
N VAL A 33 -19.70 0.19 -2.38
CA VAL A 33 -18.52 -0.63 -2.55
C VAL A 33 -17.45 0.35 -3.03
N ALA A 34 -16.63 0.83 -2.10
CA ALA A 34 -15.42 1.53 -2.46
C ALA A 34 -14.60 0.53 -3.28
N SER A 35 -14.68 0.66 -4.59
CA SER A 35 -13.83 -0.09 -5.50
C SER A 35 -12.40 0.30 -5.14
N ALA A 36 -11.70 -0.56 -4.42
CA ALA A 36 -10.27 -0.43 -4.24
C ALA A 36 -9.69 -0.29 -5.65
N ARG A 37 -9.14 0.87 -5.94
CA ARG A 37 -8.52 1.12 -7.24
C ARG A 37 -7.43 0.07 -7.37
N ALA A 38 -7.59 -0.87 -8.28
CA ALA A 38 -6.59 -1.89 -8.55
C ALA A 38 -5.28 -1.16 -8.91
N VAL A 39 -4.25 -1.35 -8.09
CA VAL A 39 -2.93 -0.82 -8.40
C VAL A 39 -2.48 -1.53 -9.66
N ASN A 40 -2.29 -0.76 -10.73
CA ASN A 40 -1.86 -1.30 -12.03
C ASN A 40 -0.34 -1.55 -11.99
N ALA A 41 0.08 -2.50 -11.16
CA ALA A 41 1.48 -2.89 -11.05
C ALA A 41 1.87 -3.79 -12.22
N PRO A 42 3.01 -3.55 -12.88
CA PRO A 42 3.56 -4.48 -13.84
C PRO A 42 3.83 -5.84 -13.16
N PRO A 43 3.64 -6.99 -13.84
CA PRO A 43 3.84 -8.29 -13.22
C PRO A 43 5.27 -8.45 -12.70
N LEU A 44 5.43 -9.18 -11.59
CA LEU A 44 6.76 -9.52 -11.08
C LEU A 44 7.56 -10.32 -12.13
N PRO A 45 8.91 -10.18 -12.14
CA PRO A 45 9.75 -11.01 -12.97
C PRO A 45 9.50 -12.50 -12.68
N GLN A 46 9.55 -13.34 -13.72
CA GLN A 46 9.25 -14.78 -13.62
C GLN A 46 10.06 -15.48 -12.51
N ARG A 47 11.36 -15.17 -12.39
CA ARG A 47 12.23 -15.73 -11.34
C ARG A 47 11.81 -15.32 -9.93
N VAL A 48 11.21 -14.16 -9.76
CA VAL A 48 10.68 -13.72 -8.46
C VAL A 48 9.40 -14.49 -8.13
N ILE A 49 8.52 -14.71 -9.13
CA ILE A 49 7.29 -15.50 -8.97
C ILE A 49 7.63 -16.94 -8.57
N GLU A 50 8.63 -17.53 -9.22
CA GLU A 50 9.10 -18.89 -8.89
C GLU A 50 9.69 -18.98 -7.47
N LEU A 51 10.40 -17.94 -7.03
CA LEU A 51 11.00 -17.88 -5.71
C LEU A 51 9.96 -17.63 -4.58
N ALA A 52 8.92 -16.85 -4.88
CA ALA A 52 7.87 -16.47 -3.94
C ALA A 52 6.48 -16.45 -4.64
N PRO A 53 5.87 -17.63 -4.87
CA PRO A 53 4.71 -17.76 -5.77
C PRO A 53 3.41 -17.14 -5.25
N ASN A 54 3.29 -16.87 -3.94
CA ASN A 54 2.06 -16.40 -3.34
C ASN A 54 2.00 -14.88 -3.15
N LEU A 55 2.93 -14.13 -3.74
CA LEU A 55 2.95 -12.68 -3.63
C LEU A 55 1.84 -12.05 -4.47
N LYS A 56 1.10 -11.12 -3.85
CA LYS A 56 0.08 -10.29 -4.48
C LYS A 56 0.43 -8.83 -4.26
N VAL A 57 0.20 -7.99 -5.27
CA VAL A 57 0.38 -6.56 -5.09
C VAL A 57 -0.55 -6.05 -3.98
N GLN A 58 0.02 -5.33 -3.02
CA GLN A 58 -0.71 -4.71 -1.92
C GLN A 58 -0.99 -3.24 -2.23
N GLY A 59 -0.03 -2.58 -2.84
CA GLY A 59 -0.10 -1.19 -3.20
C GLY A 59 1.12 -0.74 -3.98
N GLY A 60 1.11 0.49 -4.41
CA GLY A 60 2.21 1.10 -5.15
C GLY A 60 1.91 2.54 -5.54
N GLY A 61 2.94 3.22 -5.98
CA GLY A 61 2.85 4.60 -6.41
C GLY A 61 4.21 5.18 -6.77
N GLU A 62 4.19 6.44 -7.14
CA GLU A 62 5.38 7.19 -7.51
C GLU A 62 6.05 7.80 -6.28
N LEU A 63 7.37 7.63 -6.16
CA LEU A 63 8.19 8.42 -5.25
C LEU A 63 8.76 9.63 -5.98
N THR A 64 8.42 10.81 -5.47
CA THR A 64 9.03 12.08 -5.89
C THR A 64 9.94 12.63 -4.79
N PHE A 65 11.04 13.28 -5.19
CA PHE A 65 11.92 13.98 -4.27
C PHE A 65 12.15 15.41 -4.77
N PHE A 66 11.76 16.42 -3.99
CA PHE A 66 11.70 17.82 -4.40
C PHE A 66 10.98 18.04 -5.75
N GLY A 67 9.83 17.36 -5.93
CA GLY A 67 9.04 17.44 -7.17
C GLY A 67 9.64 16.69 -8.36
N ILE A 68 10.74 15.98 -8.18
CA ILE A 68 11.38 15.18 -9.23
C ILE A 68 11.00 13.72 -9.06
N SER A 69 10.41 13.11 -10.09
CA SER A 69 10.11 11.68 -10.13
C SER A 69 11.40 10.87 -10.06
N VAL A 70 11.46 9.91 -9.13
CA VAL A 70 12.61 9.04 -8.90
C VAL A 70 12.34 7.64 -9.41
N TYR A 71 11.26 7.02 -8.93
CA TYR A 71 10.79 5.68 -9.34
C TYR A 71 9.33 5.46 -8.98
N ASP A 72 8.67 4.49 -9.63
CA ASP A 72 7.49 3.85 -9.12
C ASP A 72 7.90 2.68 -8.22
N GLY A 73 7.23 2.53 -7.08
CA GLY A 73 7.43 1.40 -6.20
C GLY A 73 6.16 0.60 -6.01
N TYR A 74 6.30 -0.72 -5.91
CA TYR A 74 5.21 -1.65 -5.67
C TYR A 74 5.59 -2.63 -4.56
N TYR A 75 4.68 -2.79 -3.63
CA TYR A 75 4.85 -3.75 -2.54
C TYR A 75 4.02 -5.00 -2.80
N TRP A 76 4.66 -6.16 -2.69
CA TRP A 76 4.09 -7.46 -2.96
C TRP A 76 4.21 -8.34 -1.72
N SER A 77 3.09 -8.85 -1.22
CA SER A 77 3.03 -9.68 -0.01
C SER A 77 1.87 -10.67 -0.12
N PRO A 78 1.92 -11.84 0.56
CA PRO A 78 0.80 -12.76 0.61
C PRO A 78 -0.39 -12.20 1.41
N ALA A 79 -0.15 -11.26 2.33
CA ALA A 79 -1.15 -10.66 3.20
C ALA A 79 -1.00 -9.14 3.28
N ARG A 80 -2.05 -8.46 3.75
CA ARG A 80 -2.03 -7.01 3.99
C ARG A 80 -1.10 -6.65 5.13
N GLY A 81 -0.55 -5.43 5.04
CA GLY A 81 0.38 -4.90 6.02
C GLY A 81 1.82 -5.42 5.82
N TRP A 82 2.73 -4.93 6.65
CA TRP A 82 4.13 -5.35 6.58
C TRP A 82 4.42 -6.47 7.58
N ALA A 83 4.46 -7.71 7.09
CA ALA A 83 4.91 -8.88 7.83
C ALA A 83 6.43 -9.00 7.70
N GLN A 84 7.17 -8.65 8.75
CA GLN A 84 8.65 -8.56 8.72
C GLN A 84 9.33 -9.92 8.49
N ASP A 85 8.70 -11.01 8.90
CA ASP A 85 9.30 -12.36 8.91
C ASP A 85 8.81 -13.23 7.74
N GLY A 86 7.92 -12.72 6.90
CA GLY A 86 7.36 -13.45 5.76
C GLY A 86 8.03 -13.15 4.43
N PRO A 87 7.79 -13.96 3.39
CA PRO A 87 8.22 -13.61 2.05
C PRO A 87 7.42 -12.41 1.54
N PHE A 88 8.11 -11.41 1.05
CA PHE A 88 7.54 -10.26 0.35
C PHE A 88 8.56 -9.67 -0.62
N ALA A 89 8.12 -8.81 -1.52
CA ALA A 89 9.00 -8.10 -2.44
C ALA A 89 8.67 -6.61 -2.47
N LEU A 90 9.70 -5.80 -2.61
CA LEU A 90 9.63 -4.39 -2.99
C LEU A 90 10.25 -4.25 -4.37
N ASP A 91 9.50 -3.65 -5.28
CA ASP A 91 9.81 -3.58 -6.69
C ASP A 91 9.87 -2.13 -7.13
N LEU A 92 11.02 -1.65 -7.57
CA LEU A 92 11.29 -0.24 -7.87
C LEU A 92 11.62 -0.09 -9.36
N HIS A 93 10.82 0.73 -10.07
CA HIS A 93 10.95 1.03 -11.48
C HIS A 93 11.52 2.45 -11.66
N TYR A 94 12.76 2.59 -12.04
CA TYR A 94 13.48 3.86 -12.03
C TYR A 94 13.11 4.77 -13.19
N HIS A 95 12.83 6.03 -12.87
CA HIS A 95 12.52 7.07 -13.86
C HIS A 95 13.77 7.86 -14.29
N ARG A 96 14.90 7.61 -13.66
CA ARG A 96 16.16 8.34 -13.90
C ARG A 96 17.38 7.47 -13.61
N ALA A 97 18.54 7.93 -14.09
CA ALA A 97 19.82 7.32 -13.74
C ALA A 97 20.20 7.68 -12.30
N LEU A 98 20.66 6.69 -11.55
CA LEU A 98 21.21 6.83 -10.21
C LEU A 98 22.46 5.95 -10.08
N ASP A 99 23.43 6.44 -9.35
CA ASP A 99 24.66 5.72 -8.99
C ASP A 99 24.37 4.71 -7.87
N GLY A 100 24.78 3.47 -8.04
CA GLY A 100 24.51 2.38 -7.11
C GLY A 100 25.16 2.62 -5.74
N ALA A 101 26.37 3.19 -5.70
CA ALA A 101 27.02 3.52 -4.46
C ALA A 101 26.26 4.62 -3.69
N LYS A 102 25.68 5.60 -4.40
CA LYS A 102 24.84 6.63 -3.79
C LYS A 102 23.49 6.08 -3.30
N ILE A 103 22.93 5.10 -3.99
CA ILE A 103 21.73 4.38 -3.49
C ILE A 103 22.06 3.72 -2.16
N ALA A 104 23.22 3.03 -2.07
CA ALA A 104 23.67 2.38 -0.84
C ALA A 104 23.89 3.41 0.30
N GLU A 105 24.57 4.51 0.02
CA GLU A 105 24.82 5.59 1.00
C GLU A 105 23.52 6.21 1.51
N ARG A 106 22.57 6.49 0.64
CA ARG A 106 21.26 6.99 1.01
C ARG A 106 20.50 5.99 1.87
N SER A 107 20.57 4.70 1.54
CA SER A 107 19.93 3.62 2.32
C SER A 107 20.51 3.55 3.73
N VAL A 108 21.84 3.62 3.90
CA VAL A 108 22.50 3.69 5.22
C VAL A 108 22.02 4.92 6.00
N GLY A 109 21.87 6.07 5.36
CA GLY A 109 21.36 7.28 5.99
C GLY A 109 19.94 7.09 6.54
N GLU A 110 19.01 6.51 5.77
CA GLU A 110 17.66 6.24 6.22
C GLU A 110 17.60 5.17 7.32
N ILE A 111 18.40 4.09 7.20
CA ILE A 111 18.55 3.06 8.23
C ILE A 111 19.03 3.69 9.55
N THR A 112 20.00 4.61 9.47
CA THR A 112 20.51 5.33 10.64
C THR A 112 19.43 6.21 11.28
N ARG A 113 18.69 6.95 10.47
CA ARG A 113 17.59 7.79 10.93
C ARG A 113 16.49 6.98 11.64
N LEU A 114 16.22 5.77 11.15
CA LEU A 114 15.25 4.84 11.75
C LEU A 114 15.76 4.19 13.05
N GLY A 115 17.06 4.29 13.33
CA GLY A 115 17.68 3.72 14.54
C GLY A 115 17.97 2.21 14.45
N TYR A 116 17.99 1.64 13.25
CA TYR A 116 18.33 0.23 13.08
C TYR A 116 19.85 -0.02 13.12
N GLY A 117 20.22 -1.10 13.78
CA GLY A 117 21.59 -1.61 13.85
C GLY A 117 22.56 -0.71 14.64
N THR A 118 23.75 -1.24 14.90
CA THR A 118 24.90 -0.48 15.45
C THR A 118 25.63 0.26 14.32
N ALA A 119 26.57 1.13 14.64
CA ALA A 119 27.40 1.81 13.65
C ALA A 119 28.18 0.80 12.79
N GLU A 120 28.73 -0.24 13.41
CA GLU A 120 29.49 -1.32 12.76
C GLU A 120 28.59 -2.15 11.83
N GLN A 121 27.36 -2.45 12.26
CA GLN A 121 26.39 -3.14 11.42
C GLN A 121 26.04 -2.31 10.19
N ARG A 122 25.74 -1.02 10.37
CA ARG A 122 25.41 -0.12 9.25
C ARG A 122 26.56 0.04 8.26
N SER A 123 27.80 0.08 8.75
CA SER A 123 28.99 0.10 7.88
C SER A 123 29.06 -1.16 7.02
N ARG A 124 28.95 -2.36 7.63
CA ARG A 124 28.94 -3.63 6.88
C ARG A 124 27.79 -3.68 5.87
N TRP A 125 26.58 -3.29 6.27
CA TRP A 125 25.42 -3.24 5.37
C TRP A 125 25.63 -2.28 4.20
N GLY A 126 26.30 -1.15 4.44
CA GLY A 126 26.69 -0.21 3.38
C GLY A 126 27.64 -0.84 2.38
N ASP A 127 28.65 -1.57 2.83
CA ASP A 127 29.60 -2.25 1.96
C ASP A 127 28.93 -3.39 1.17
N GLU A 128 28.05 -4.17 1.80
CA GLU A 128 27.27 -5.21 1.12
C GLU A 128 26.33 -4.61 0.06
N MET A 129 25.64 -3.49 0.35
CA MET A 129 24.81 -2.81 -0.62
C MET A 129 25.62 -2.26 -1.79
N LYS A 130 26.81 -1.68 -1.56
CA LYS A 130 27.72 -1.21 -2.62
C LYS A 130 28.20 -2.35 -3.53
N ARG A 131 28.37 -3.53 -2.97
CA ARG A 131 28.74 -4.73 -3.73
C ARG A 131 27.60 -5.24 -4.63
N VAL A 132 26.37 -5.09 -4.17
CA VAL A 132 25.18 -5.65 -4.84
C VAL A 132 24.52 -4.66 -5.80
N PHE A 133 24.42 -3.38 -5.42
CA PHE A 133 23.66 -2.39 -6.18
C PHE A 133 24.45 -1.85 -7.38
N PRO A 134 23.99 -2.09 -8.60
CA PRO A 134 24.57 -1.48 -9.78
C PRO A 134 24.10 -0.04 -9.95
N ASP A 135 24.76 0.70 -10.82
CA ASP A 135 24.19 1.90 -11.42
C ASP A 135 22.91 1.54 -12.16
N VAL A 136 21.89 2.35 -12.00
CA VAL A 136 20.61 2.18 -12.70
C VAL A 136 20.38 3.33 -13.67
N ARG A 137 19.58 3.07 -14.70
CA ARG A 137 19.14 4.04 -15.70
C ARG A 137 17.63 4.17 -15.69
N ARG A 138 17.12 5.16 -16.39
CA ARG A 138 15.69 5.25 -16.64
C ARG A 138 15.19 3.98 -17.32
N GLY A 139 14.14 3.39 -16.77
CA GLY A 139 13.53 2.14 -17.25
C GLY A 139 14.07 0.89 -16.58
N ASP A 140 15.16 0.98 -15.81
CA ASP A 140 15.64 -0.15 -15.04
C ASP A 140 14.71 -0.46 -13.86
N ARG A 141 14.72 -1.71 -13.46
CA ARG A 141 13.90 -2.26 -12.39
C ARG A 141 14.74 -3.02 -11.40
N ILE A 142 14.74 -2.62 -10.14
CA ILE A 142 15.33 -3.40 -9.04
C ILE A 142 14.18 -3.99 -8.21
N THR A 143 14.19 -5.32 -8.05
CA THR A 143 13.28 -6.03 -7.17
C THR A 143 14.07 -6.63 -6.01
N GLY A 144 13.80 -6.20 -4.78
CA GLY A 144 14.32 -6.82 -3.55
C GLY A 144 13.29 -7.78 -2.98
N VAL A 145 13.67 -9.04 -2.76
CA VAL A 145 12.80 -10.09 -2.21
C VAL A 145 13.30 -10.48 -0.83
N ASN A 146 12.47 -10.26 0.19
CA ASN A 146 12.71 -10.83 1.51
C ASN A 146 12.35 -12.31 1.51
N LEU A 147 13.29 -13.14 1.94
CA LEU A 147 13.13 -14.58 2.02
C LEU A 147 13.16 -15.04 3.49
N PRO A 148 12.62 -16.23 3.80
CA PRO A 148 12.75 -16.80 5.12
C PRO A 148 14.21 -16.84 5.59
N GLY A 149 14.44 -16.58 6.89
CA GLY A 149 15.78 -16.51 7.47
C GLY A 149 16.48 -15.15 7.30
N GLY A 150 15.77 -14.13 6.75
CA GLY A 150 16.29 -12.77 6.63
C GLY A 150 17.31 -12.59 5.49
N VAL A 151 17.22 -13.41 4.47
CA VAL A 151 17.99 -13.23 3.23
C VAL A 151 17.22 -12.28 2.33
N VAL A 152 17.86 -11.23 1.85
CA VAL A 152 17.33 -10.35 0.82
C VAL A 152 18.01 -10.65 -0.50
N ARG A 153 17.25 -11.14 -1.47
CA ARG A 153 17.72 -11.38 -2.84
C ARG A 153 17.32 -10.24 -3.75
N TYR A 154 18.28 -9.76 -4.52
CA TYR A 154 18.09 -8.64 -5.44
C TYR A 154 18.12 -9.07 -6.90
N PHE A 155 17.26 -8.42 -7.70
CA PHE A 155 17.17 -8.62 -9.14
C PHE A 155 17.24 -7.28 -9.85
N LEU A 156 18.03 -7.21 -10.92
CA LEU A 156 18.02 -6.11 -11.90
C LEU A 156 17.35 -6.62 -13.18
N ASN A 157 16.26 -5.99 -13.57
CA ASN A 157 15.51 -6.37 -14.78
C ASN A 157 15.20 -7.89 -14.83
N GLY A 158 14.90 -8.48 -13.68
CA GLY A 158 14.59 -9.90 -13.54
C GLY A 158 15.80 -10.85 -13.44
N ASN A 159 17.03 -10.35 -13.54
CA ASN A 159 18.25 -11.12 -13.35
C ASN A 159 18.78 -10.94 -11.93
N SER A 160 19.12 -12.04 -11.25
CA SER A 160 19.69 -12.00 -9.91
C SER A 160 21.05 -11.28 -9.94
N ILE A 161 21.23 -10.33 -9.02
CA ILE A 161 22.47 -9.52 -8.88
C ILE A 161 23.18 -9.74 -7.56
N GLY A 162 22.60 -10.48 -6.64
CA GLY A 162 23.21 -10.86 -5.37
C GLY A 162 22.23 -10.95 -4.21
N ASP A 163 22.75 -11.46 -3.11
CA ASP A 163 22.02 -11.64 -1.85
C ASP A 163 22.76 -10.91 -0.72
N ILE A 164 21.98 -10.45 0.27
CA ILE A 164 22.49 -10.01 1.57
C ILE A 164 21.77 -10.85 2.64
N ALA A 165 22.53 -11.65 3.38
CA ALA A 165 22.02 -12.63 4.32
C ALA A 165 22.26 -12.14 5.77
N ASP A 166 21.40 -11.27 6.26
CA ASP A 166 21.40 -10.75 7.62
C ASP A 166 19.96 -10.34 7.99
N PRO A 167 19.30 -11.01 8.96
CA PRO A 167 17.94 -10.67 9.38
C PRO A 167 17.79 -9.24 9.89
N GLY A 168 18.81 -8.70 10.52
CA GLY A 168 18.82 -7.29 10.96
C GLY A 168 18.84 -6.34 9.78
N PHE A 169 19.63 -6.67 8.74
CA PHE A 169 19.66 -5.92 7.48
C PHE A 169 18.31 -5.94 6.78
N ALA A 170 17.72 -7.12 6.59
CA ALA A 170 16.45 -7.25 5.91
C ALA A 170 15.38 -6.34 6.51
N ARG A 171 15.23 -6.37 7.82
CA ARG A 171 14.30 -5.49 8.55
C ARG A 171 14.64 -4.01 8.38
N ALA A 172 15.93 -3.66 8.52
CA ALA A 172 16.38 -2.28 8.41
C ALA A 172 16.19 -1.71 7.00
N PHE A 173 16.54 -2.49 5.99
CA PHE A 173 16.46 -2.09 4.59
C PHE A 173 15.02 -1.86 4.14
N PHE A 174 14.15 -2.84 4.33
CA PHE A 174 12.74 -2.66 3.95
C PHE A 174 12.01 -1.65 4.85
N GLY A 175 12.48 -1.47 6.07
CA GLY A 175 12.00 -0.42 6.98
C GLY A 175 12.15 0.99 6.41
N ILE A 176 13.07 1.26 5.51
CA ILE A 176 13.20 2.55 4.81
C ILE A 176 11.85 3.01 4.26
N TRP A 177 11.08 2.09 3.69
CA TRP A 177 9.78 2.37 3.08
C TRP A 177 8.57 1.93 3.93
N LEU A 178 8.70 0.85 4.70
CA LEU A 178 7.56 0.16 5.31
C LEU A 178 7.39 0.44 6.81
N ASP A 179 8.44 0.94 7.49
CA ASP A 179 8.37 1.30 8.91
C ASP A 179 7.41 2.48 9.13
N PRO A 180 6.58 2.48 10.20
CA PRO A 180 5.75 3.62 10.56
C PRO A 180 6.51 4.95 10.73
N LYS A 181 7.84 4.88 10.96
CA LYS A 181 8.73 6.04 11.06
C LYS A 181 9.45 6.36 9.74
N SER A 182 9.04 5.78 8.61
CA SER A 182 9.63 6.12 7.30
C SER A 182 9.63 7.64 7.07
N SER A 183 10.67 8.16 6.41
CA SER A 183 10.71 9.57 5.99
C SER A 183 9.71 9.89 4.88
N GLN A 184 9.12 8.88 4.26
CA GLN A 184 8.21 8.97 3.12
C GLN A 184 6.84 8.36 3.48
N LEU A 185 6.14 8.97 4.46
CA LEU A 185 4.88 8.41 4.99
C LEU A 185 3.78 8.28 3.93
N ASP A 186 3.63 9.25 3.04
CA ASP A 186 2.65 9.18 1.95
C ASP A 186 2.96 8.00 1.01
N PHE A 187 4.23 7.83 0.65
CA PHE A 187 4.65 6.72 -0.20
C PHE A 187 4.48 5.35 0.50
N ARG A 188 4.77 5.29 1.81
CA ARG A 188 4.47 4.10 2.62
C ARG A 188 2.99 3.71 2.56
N GLN A 189 2.09 4.69 2.70
CA GLN A 189 0.63 4.45 2.63
C GLN A 189 0.21 3.91 1.25
N LEU A 190 0.80 4.45 0.17
CA LEU A 190 0.58 3.93 -1.18
C LEU A 190 1.06 2.48 -1.32
N LEU A 191 2.27 2.15 -0.83
CA LEU A 191 2.81 0.79 -0.87
C LEU A 191 1.96 -0.22 -0.11
N LEU A 192 1.42 0.16 1.05
CA LEU A 192 0.59 -0.71 1.87
C LEU A 192 -0.89 -0.75 1.43
N GLY A 193 -1.26 0.02 0.41
CA GLY A 193 -2.64 0.12 -0.04
C GLY A 193 -3.56 0.78 0.99
N GLU A 194 -3.01 1.61 1.87
CA GLU A 194 -3.73 2.36 2.90
C GLU A 194 -4.27 3.69 2.35
N LYS A 195 -3.76 4.13 1.21
CA LYS A 195 -4.16 5.35 0.49
C LYS A 195 -4.39 5.01 -0.99
N PRO A 196 -5.47 5.53 -1.62
CA PRO A 196 -5.76 5.29 -3.03
C PRO A 196 -4.86 6.07 -3.98
#